data_95f195cfa4af037372b8e11e9ee27ed4
#
_entry.id   95f195cfa4af037372b8e11e9ee27ed4
#
_cell.length_a   1.000
_cell.length_b   1.000
_cell.length_c   1.000
_cell.angle_alpha   90.00
_cell.angle_beta   90.00
_cell.angle_gamma   90.00
#
_symmetry.space_group_name_H-M   'P 1'
#
loop_
_entity.id
_entity.type
_entity.pdbx_description
1 polymer ?
#
loop_
_entity_poly.entity_id
_entity_poly.type
_entity_poly.pdbx_seq_one_letter_code
_entity_poly.pdbx_strand_id
1 'polypeptide(L)'
;MIEYSNVDALLILNAIEGLGLKRKHKLLSIAEPKDLLTDFDRYKPALLKILGTEVFGKLESLRTEETLEKEWDDLQKHDVKVTSVFDESYPDSLRNIDEYPLLLYYKGNEYLFKNRGVAV
;
A
#
# COMPACT_ATOMS: atom_id res chain seq x y z
N MET A 1 -19.17 6.09 -6.60
CA MET A 1 -18.21 6.06 -5.48
C MET A 1 -17.35 4.81 -5.58
N ILE A 2 -16.05 4.98 -5.48
CA ILE A 2 -15.11 3.86 -5.60
C ILE A 2 -14.84 3.26 -4.23
N GLU A 3 -14.96 1.95 -4.13
CA GLU A 3 -14.55 1.24 -2.93
C GLU A 3 -13.19 0.59 -3.18
N TYR A 4 -12.29 0.78 -2.23
CA TYR A 4 -10.95 0.20 -2.31
C TYR A 4 -10.82 -0.95 -1.33
N SER A 5 -10.20 -2.05 -1.77
CA SER A 5 -9.76 -3.09 -0.84
C SER A 5 -8.46 -2.64 -0.17
N ASN A 6 -8.02 -3.36 0.87
CA ASN A 6 -6.74 -3.02 1.49
C ASN A 6 -5.58 -3.14 0.51
N VAL A 7 -5.59 -4.15 -0.35
CA VAL A 7 -4.55 -4.32 -1.36
C VAL A 7 -4.57 -3.16 -2.36
N ASP A 8 -5.77 -2.80 -2.83
CA ASP A 8 -5.93 -1.66 -3.74
C ASP A 8 -5.35 -0.39 -3.15
N ALA A 9 -5.71 -0.11 -1.90
CA ALA A 9 -5.24 1.10 -1.22
C ALA A 9 -3.72 1.10 -1.05
N LEU A 10 -3.16 -0.05 -0.68
CA LEU A 10 -1.71 -0.15 -0.50
C LEU A 10 -0.95 -0.03 -1.82
N LEU A 11 -1.54 -0.51 -2.93
CA LEU A 11 -0.94 -0.32 -4.25
C LEU A 11 -0.85 1.17 -4.59
N ILE A 12 -1.92 1.91 -4.31
CA ILE A 12 -1.91 3.36 -4.54
C ILE A 12 -0.88 4.04 -3.64
N LEU A 13 -0.83 3.69 -2.37
CA LEU A 13 0.13 4.27 -1.44
C LEU A 13 1.57 3.98 -1.87
N ASN A 14 1.83 2.78 -2.39
CA ASN A 14 3.16 2.41 -2.87
C ASN A 14 3.57 3.17 -4.14
N ALA A 15 2.61 3.66 -4.90
CA ALA A 15 2.88 4.44 -6.11
C ALA A 15 3.30 5.88 -5.81
N ILE A 16 3.16 6.32 -4.57
CA ILE A 16 3.47 7.69 -4.19
C ILE A 16 4.96 7.83 -3.89
N GLU A 17 5.63 8.67 -4.67
CA GLU A 17 7.03 8.99 -4.41
C GLU A 17 7.14 9.88 -3.18
N GLY A 18 8.12 9.59 -2.34
CA GLY A 18 8.36 10.36 -1.14
C GLY A 18 7.61 9.88 0.09
N LEU A 19 6.76 8.86 -0.07
CA LEU A 19 6.04 8.27 1.05
C LEU A 19 6.79 7.04 1.55
N GLY A 20 7.55 7.20 2.62
CA GLY A 20 8.31 6.11 3.19
C GLY A 20 7.46 5.14 4.01
N LEU A 21 8.04 3.98 4.30
CA LEU A 21 7.37 2.91 5.02
C LEU A 21 6.94 3.35 6.42
N LYS A 22 7.73 4.16 7.08
CA LYS A 22 7.43 4.67 8.41
C LYS A 22 6.10 5.44 8.46
N ARG A 23 5.91 6.32 7.48
CA ARG A 23 4.66 7.09 7.40
C ARG A 23 3.49 6.21 7.01
N LYS A 24 3.73 5.20 6.17
CA LYS A 24 2.68 4.23 5.83
C LYS A 24 2.20 3.49 7.09
N HIS A 25 3.12 3.04 7.93
CA HIS A 25 2.77 2.40 9.19
C HIS A 25 1.98 3.35 10.10
N LYS A 26 2.36 4.62 10.09
CA LYS A 26 1.67 5.62 10.88
C LYS A 26 0.23 5.80 10.43
N LEU A 27 0.00 5.73 9.12
CA LEU A 27 -1.36 5.79 8.58
C LEU A 27 -2.20 4.61 9.05
N LEU A 28 -1.60 3.43 9.16
CA LEU A 28 -2.31 2.24 9.62
C LEU A 28 -2.79 2.36 11.07
N SER A 29 -2.15 3.21 11.86
CA SER A 29 -2.58 3.44 13.25
C SER A 29 -3.87 4.25 13.33
N ILE A 30 -4.26 4.90 12.25
CA ILE A 30 -5.49 5.70 12.20
C ILE A 30 -6.67 4.83 11.76
N ALA A 31 -6.50 4.08 10.70
CA ALA A 31 -7.54 3.24 10.12
C ALA A 31 -6.90 2.28 9.12
N GLU A 32 -7.68 1.31 8.64
CA GLU A 32 -7.20 0.43 7.57
C GLU A 32 -7.03 1.22 6.28
N PRO A 33 -6.08 0.84 5.42
CA PRO A 33 -5.85 1.56 4.16
C PRO A 33 -7.10 1.73 3.30
N LYS A 34 -7.95 0.71 3.24
CA LYS A 34 -9.19 0.77 2.46
C LYS A 34 -10.09 1.90 2.94
N ASP A 35 -10.17 2.09 4.25
CA ASP A 35 -11.01 3.14 4.83
C ASP A 35 -10.43 4.53 4.59
N LEU A 36 -9.12 4.66 4.66
CA LEU A 36 -8.45 5.93 4.41
C LEU A 36 -8.72 6.44 3.00
N LEU A 37 -8.81 5.55 2.03
CA LEU A 37 -9.05 5.94 0.64
C LEU A 37 -10.53 5.99 0.29
N THR A 38 -11.34 5.09 0.85
CA THR A 38 -12.78 5.08 0.59
C THR A 38 -13.47 6.27 1.26
N ASP A 39 -13.14 6.53 2.53
CA ASP A 39 -13.67 7.67 3.29
C ASP A 39 -12.64 8.81 3.34
N PHE A 40 -12.08 9.11 2.20
CA PHE A 40 -10.98 10.05 2.06
C PHE A 40 -11.23 11.40 2.75
N ASP A 41 -12.41 11.97 2.52
CA ASP A 41 -12.75 13.28 3.08
C ASP A 41 -12.79 13.26 4.59
N ARG A 42 -13.24 12.15 5.17
CA ARG A 42 -13.30 11.99 6.61
C ARG A 42 -11.91 12.03 7.26
N TYR A 43 -10.93 11.40 6.60
CA TYR A 43 -9.58 11.30 7.14
C TYR A 43 -8.63 12.37 6.62
N LYS A 44 -9.14 13.29 5.79
CA LYS A 44 -8.33 14.34 5.18
C LYS A 44 -7.47 15.13 6.17
N PRO A 45 -8.00 15.62 7.30
CA PRO A 45 -7.16 16.37 8.24
C PRO A 45 -6.00 15.55 8.81
N ALA A 46 -6.26 14.28 9.14
CA ALA A 46 -5.22 13.40 9.66
C ALA A 46 -4.19 13.05 8.60
N LEU A 47 -4.65 12.83 7.36
CA LEU A 47 -3.75 12.54 6.24
C LEU A 47 -2.83 13.71 5.95
N LEU A 48 -3.37 14.93 5.95
CA LEU A 48 -2.56 16.13 5.76
C LEU A 48 -1.51 16.28 6.83
N LYS A 49 -1.87 16.00 8.07
CA LYS A 49 -0.95 16.11 9.20
C LYS A 49 0.21 15.14 9.09
N ILE A 50 -0.07 13.90 8.70
CA ILE A 50 0.95 12.85 8.60
C ILE A 50 1.80 13.00 7.34
N LEU A 51 1.16 13.25 6.21
CA LEU A 51 1.83 13.24 4.90
C LEU A 51 2.44 14.58 4.52
N GLY A 52 1.84 15.68 5.00
CA GLY A 52 2.22 17.00 4.53
C GLY A 52 1.52 17.33 3.21
N THR A 53 1.53 18.61 2.85
CA THR A 53 0.78 19.11 1.71
C THR A 53 1.20 18.49 0.39
N GLU A 54 2.51 18.32 0.19
CA GLU A 54 3.05 17.82 -1.06
C GLU A 54 2.66 16.36 -1.31
N VAL A 55 2.91 15.49 -0.33
CA VAL A 55 2.60 14.07 -0.46
C VAL A 55 1.09 13.86 -0.49
N PHE A 56 0.35 14.62 0.31
CA PHE A 56 -1.10 14.54 0.28
C PHE A 56 -1.65 14.87 -1.11
N GLY A 57 -1.09 15.89 -1.76
CA GLY A 57 -1.49 16.25 -3.12
C GLY A 57 -1.25 15.11 -4.11
N LYS A 58 -0.14 14.41 -3.96
CA LYS A 58 0.15 13.24 -4.79
C LYS A 58 -0.86 12.13 -4.55
N LEU A 59 -1.21 11.87 -3.29
CA LEU A 59 -2.22 10.87 -2.97
C LEU A 59 -3.56 11.22 -3.58
N GLU A 60 -3.97 12.47 -3.45
CA GLU A 60 -5.22 12.94 -4.02
C GLU A 60 -5.28 12.72 -5.53
N SER A 61 -4.17 12.99 -6.21
CA SER A 61 -4.07 12.80 -7.65
C SER A 61 -4.07 11.33 -8.06
N LEU A 62 -3.45 10.47 -7.25
CA LEU A 62 -3.32 9.06 -7.58
C LEU A 62 -4.51 8.21 -7.11
N ARG A 63 -5.37 8.76 -6.29
CA ARG A 63 -6.55 8.04 -5.78
C ARG A 63 -7.65 7.98 -6.83
N THR A 64 -7.40 7.26 -7.92
CA THR A 64 -8.34 7.13 -9.04
C THR A 64 -8.39 5.68 -9.51
N GLU A 65 -9.49 5.34 -10.19
CA GLU A 65 -9.62 4.02 -10.81
C GLU A 65 -8.54 3.80 -11.87
N GLU A 66 -8.20 4.86 -12.60
CA GLU A 66 -7.19 4.79 -13.65
C GLU A 66 -5.82 4.38 -13.10
N THR A 67 -5.41 4.97 -11.99
CA THR A 67 -4.16 4.60 -11.33
C THR A 67 -4.19 3.14 -10.89
N LEU A 68 -5.30 2.74 -10.29
CA LEU A 68 -5.46 1.38 -9.78
C LEU A 68 -5.42 0.36 -10.91
N GLU A 69 -6.13 0.62 -12.02
CA GLU A 69 -6.11 -0.25 -13.19
C GLU A 69 -4.71 -0.42 -13.74
N LYS A 70 -3.97 0.69 -13.81
CA LYS A 70 -2.59 0.66 -14.29
C LYS A 70 -1.70 -0.21 -13.41
N GLU A 71 -1.84 -0.10 -12.10
CA GLU A 71 -1.04 -0.90 -11.17
C GLU A 71 -1.36 -2.39 -11.29
N TRP A 72 -2.65 -2.74 -11.40
CA TRP A 72 -3.04 -4.12 -11.60
C TRP A 72 -2.61 -4.67 -12.95
N ASP A 73 -2.71 -3.85 -14.01
CA ASP A 73 -2.27 -4.24 -15.35
C ASP A 73 -0.77 -4.54 -15.38
N ASP A 74 0.03 -3.71 -14.72
CA ASP A 74 1.47 -3.92 -14.65
C ASP A 74 1.80 -5.25 -13.96
N LEU A 75 1.08 -5.56 -12.89
CA LEU A 75 1.29 -6.83 -12.18
C LEU A 75 0.93 -8.02 -13.07
N GLN A 76 -0.19 -7.95 -13.78
CA GLN A 76 -0.60 -9.01 -14.69
C GLN A 76 0.38 -9.19 -15.84
N LYS A 77 0.86 -8.09 -16.37
CA LYS A 77 1.79 -8.08 -17.49
C LYS A 77 3.07 -8.83 -17.16
N HIS A 78 3.52 -8.74 -15.92
CA HIS A 78 4.75 -9.38 -15.46
C HIS A 78 4.49 -10.68 -14.71
N ASP A 79 3.24 -11.14 -14.71
CA ASP A 79 2.80 -12.35 -14.00
C ASP A 79 3.20 -12.31 -12.52
N VAL A 80 3.04 -11.16 -11.90
CA VAL A 80 3.35 -10.94 -10.48
C VAL A 80 2.06 -10.89 -9.69
N LYS A 81 2.04 -11.60 -8.57
CA LYS A 81 0.93 -11.57 -7.63
C LYS A 81 1.31 -10.73 -6.43
N VAL A 82 0.31 -10.30 -5.70
CA VAL A 82 0.53 -9.43 -4.54
C VAL A 82 -0.33 -9.91 -3.38
N THR A 83 0.23 -9.81 -2.16
CA THR A 83 -0.51 -10.05 -0.94
C THR A 83 -0.21 -8.93 0.04
N SER A 84 -1.12 -8.69 0.98
CA SER A 84 -0.95 -7.64 1.96
C SER A 84 -0.81 -8.20 3.36
N VAL A 85 -0.35 -7.35 4.29
CA VAL A 85 -0.23 -7.73 5.69
C VAL A 85 -1.58 -8.11 6.32
N PHE A 86 -2.68 -7.77 5.68
CA PHE A 86 -4.03 -8.09 6.15
C PHE A 86 -4.51 -9.45 5.63
N ASP A 87 -3.76 -10.08 4.73
CA ASP A 87 -4.14 -11.36 4.14
C ASP A 87 -3.52 -12.53 4.87
N GLU A 88 -4.21 -13.66 4.86
CA GLU A 88 -3.70 -14.89 5.50
C GLU A 88 -2.43 -15.41 4.83
N SER A 89 -2.27 -15.14 3.54
CA SER A 89 -1.10 -15.57 2.78
C SER A 89 0.18 -14.82 3.16
N TYR A 90 0.06 -13.75 3.95
CA TYR A 90 1.23 -12.99 4.38
C TYR A 90 2.02 -13.79 5.42
N PRO A 91 3.34 -13.98 5.23
CA PRO A 91 4.15 -14.75 6.17
C PRO A 91 4.21 -14.12 7.55
N ASP A 92 3.85 -14.88 8.58
CA ASP A 92 3.87 -14.37 9.96
C ASP A 92 5.26 -13.96 10.42
N SER A 93 6.28 -14.64 9.92
CA SER A 93 7.66 -14.32 10.29
C SER A 93 8.05 -12.88 9.95
N LEU A 94 7.44 -12.30 8.91
CA LEU A 94 7.73 -10.93 8.53
C LEU A 94 7.07 -9.90 9.45
N ARG A 95 6.03 -10.29 10.16
CA ARG A 95 5.33 -9.37 11.08
C ARG A 95 6.17 -9.02 12.30
N ASN A 96 7.21 -9.81 12.57
CA ASN A 96 8.11 -9.58 13.70
C ASN A 96 9.24 -8.60 13.40
N ILE A 97 9.32 -8.13 12.16
CA ILE A 97 10.33 -7.19 11.73
C ILE A 97 9.80 -5.77 11.94
N ASP A 98 10.64 -4.88 12.51
CA ASP A 98 10.29 -3.47 12.58
C ASP A 98 10.14 -2.92 11.17
N GLU A 99 9.12 -2.11 10.95
CA GLU A 99 8.84 -1.57 9.63
C GLU A 99 8.66 -2.68 8.58
N TYR A 100 7.86 -3.69 8.93
CA TYR A 100 7.58 -4.80 8.00
C TYR A 100 6.89 -4.27 6.73
N PRO A 101 7.14 -4.92 5.57
CA PRO A 101 6.51 -4.48 4.33
C PRO A 101 5.00 -4.72 4.37
N LEU A 102 4.24 -3.74 3.90
CA LEU A 102 2.78 -3.82 3.92
C LEU A 102 2.24 -4.63 2.76
N LEU A 103 2.98 -4.67 1.66
CA LEU A 103 2.66 -5.49 0.49
C LEU A 103 3.84 -6.37 0.16
N LEU A 104 3.55 -7.59 -0.29
CA LEU A 104 4.56 -8.50 -0.81
C LEU A 104 4.18 -8.86 -2.24
N TYR A 105 5.15 -8.80 -3.12
CA TYR A 105 4.98 -9.21 -4.51
C TYR A 105 5.63 -10.57 -4.67
N TYR A 106 4.98 -11.47 -5.41
CA TYR A 106 5.53 -12.81 -5.61
C TYR A 106 5.16 -13.37 -6.96
N LYS A 107 5.96 -14.34 -7.41
CA LYS A 107 5.76 -15.04 -8.66
C LYS A 107 5.64 -16.52 -8.35
N GLY A 108 4.53 -17.12 -8.73
CA GLY A 108 4.28 -18.51 -8.37
C GLY A 108 4.27 -18.68 -6.87
N ASN A 109 5.20 -19.51 -6.34
CA ASN A 109 5.34 -19.73 -4.91
C ASN A 109 6.49 -18.96 -4.27
N GLU A 110 7.15 -18.10 -5.03
CA GLU A 110 8.28 -17.34 -4.55
C GLU A 110 7.91 -15.88 -4.28
N TYR A 111 8.32 -15.39 -3.10
CA TYR A 111 8.12 -13.98 -2.78
C TYR A 111 9.24 -13.14 -3.37
N LEU A 112 8.85 -12.03 -3.98
CA LEU A 112 9.80 -11.08 -4.55
C LEU A 112 9.97 -9.93 -3.57
N PHE A 113 11.14 -9.82 -2.96
CA PHE A 113 11.42 -8.73 -2.04
C PHE A 113 12.31 -7.71 -2.72
N LYS A 114 11.89 -6.46 -2.66
CA LYS A 114 12.72 -5.37 -3.18
C LYS A 114 13.93 -5.15 -2.26
N ASN A 115 13.74 -5.40 -0.98
CA ASN A 115 14.80 -5.28 0.00
C ASN A 115 15.36 -6.67 0.30
N ARG A 116 16.58 -6.90 -0.12
CA ARG A 116 17.22 -8.20 0.02
C ARG A 116 17.52 -8.59 1.46
N GLY A 117 17.51 -7.63 2.36
CA GLY A 117 17.69 -7.89 3.78
C GLY A 117 16.59 -8.72 4.41
N VAL A 118 15.48 -8.89 3.70
CA VAL A 118 14.34 -9.67 4.17
C VAL A 118 14.30 -11.04 3.52
N ALA A 119 15.40 -11.49 3.00
CA ALA A 119 15.48 -12.80 2.38
C ALA A 119 15.13 -13.90 3.40
N VAL A 120 14.33 -14.82 2.99
CA VAL A 120 13.86 -15.90 3.84
C VAL A 120 14.70 -17.14 3.65
#